data_0f40f8f3993d01b8aafa96a94dc18a60
#
_entry.id   0f40f8f3993d01b8aafa96a94dc18a60
#
_cell.length_a   1.000
_cell.length_b   1.000
_cell.length_c   1.000
_cell.angle_alpha   90.00
_cell.angle_beta   90.00
_cell.angle_gamma   90.00
#
_symmetry.space_group_name_H-M   'P 1'
#
loop_
_entity.id
_entity.type
_entity.pdbx_description
1 polymer ?
#
loop_
_entity_poly.entity_id
_entity_poly.type
_entity_poly.pdbx_seq_one_letter_code
_entity_poly.pdbx_strand_id
1 'polypeptide(L)'
;MALKIRLARAGSKKRPYYHVVVADARSPRDGRFIEAIGKWNPMLEKGSADRVVIDGDKAKDWIAKGAQPTDRVLRFLAEAGVATREARVNPKKAELGAKAKERIAMAEKKIADAAAKVEAEKAAKIA
;
A
#
# COMPACT_ATOMS: atom_id res chain seq x y z
N MET A 1 27.27 9.38 4.96
CA MET A 1 26.53 9.27 3.69
C MET A 1 25.20 8.56 3.91
N ALA A 2 24.12 9.14 3.47
CA ALA A 2 22.81 8.52 3.58
C ALA A 2 22.55 7.66 2.34
N LEU A 3 22.42 6.36 2.52
CA LEU A 3 22.04 5.44 1.48
C LEU A 3 20.52 5.26 1.49
N LYS A 4 19.90 5.25 0.32
CA LYS A 4 18.47 5.02 0.16
C LYS A 4 18.19 3.93 -0.86
N ILE A 5 17.19 3.14 -0.57
CA ILE A 5 16.61 2.19 -1.53
C ILE A 5 15.41 2.89 -2.14
N ARG A 6 15.51 3.24 -3.41
CA ARG A 6 14.52 4.07 -4.08
C ARG A 6 14.26 3.61 -5.50
N LEU A 7 13.27 4.22 -6.14
CA LEU A 7 12.91 3.92 -7.51
C LEU A 7 13.60 4.88 -8.48
N ALA A 8 14.24 4.34 -9.51
CA ALA A 8 14.73 5.09 -10.65
C ALA A 8 13.80 4.84 -11.84
N ARG A 9 13.39 5.89 -12.52
CA ARG A 9 12.48 5.78 -13.64
C ARG A 9 13.22 5.40 -14.92
N ALA A 10 12.67 4.45 -15.65
CA ALA A 10 13.09 4.09 -17.00
C ALA A 10 11.84 4.00 -17.90
N GLY A 11 11.99 3.54 -19.11
CA GLY A 11 10.89 3.42 -20.06
C GLY A 11 10.69 4.67 -20.90
N SER A 12 9.60 4.68 -21.67
CA SER A 12 9.26 5.76 -22.59
C SER A 12 8.22 6.72 -22.01
N LYS A 13 7.90 7.77 -22.76
CA LYS A 13 6.85 8.72 -22.41
C LYS A 13 5.51 7.97 -22.25
N LYS A 14 4.80 8.22 -21.16
CA LYS A 14 3.52 7.57 -20.79
C LYS A 14 3.61 6.06 -20.51
N ARG A 15 4.79 5.45 -20.56
CA ARG A 15 5.01 4.04 -20.21
C ARG A 15 6.13 3.94 -19.18
N PRO A 16 5.85 4.29 -17.91
CA PRO A 16 6.87 4.26 -16.88
C PRO A 16 7.28 2.82 -16.53
N TYR A 17 8.54 2.66 -16.30
CA TYR A 17 9.14 1.43 -15.79
C TYR A 17 10.15 1.83 -14.72
N TYR A 18 10.19 1.14 -13.62
CA TYR A 18 11.04 1.52 -12.51
C TYR A 18 12.01 0.41 -12.13
N HIS A 19 13.21 0.84 -11.76
CA HIS A 19 14.19 -0.04 -11.13
C HIS A 19 14.29 0.31 -9.65
N VAL A 20 14.31 -0.71 -8.80
CA VAL A 20 14.57 -0.54 -7.37
C VAL A 20 16.07 -0.54 -7.19
N VAL A 21 16.64 0.58 -6.80
CA VAL A 21 18.09 0.78 -6.72
C VAL A 21 18.50 1.27 -5.36
N VAL A 22 19.72 0.92 -4.98
CA VAL A 22 20.39 1.49 -3.80
C VAL A 22 21.30 2.60 -4.27
N ALA A 23 21.08 3.81 -3.80
CA ALA A 23 21.83 4.98 -4.21
C ALA A 23 22.02 5.95 -3.04
N ASP A 24 23.00 6.84 -3.19
CA ASP A 24 23.19 7.97 -2.28
C ASP A 24 21.98 8.92 -2.40
N ALA A 25 21.49 9.41 -1.26
CA ALA A 25 20.37 10.36 -1.23
C ALA A 25 20.63 11.63 -2.05
N ARG A 26 21.89 12.00 -2.23
CA ARG A 26 22.29 13.18 -3.02
C ARG A 26 22.30 12.96 -4.51
N SER A 27 22.33 11.71 -4.97
CA SER A 27 22.33 11.39 -6.40
C SER A 27 20.97 11.70 -7.04
N PRO A 28 20.93 12.14 -8.32
CA PRO A 28 19.67 12.31 -9.03
C PRO A 28 18.87 11.00 -9.11
N ARG A 29 17.56 11.11 -9.26
CA ARG A 29 16.67 9.94 -9.32
C ARG A 29 17.11 8.90 -10.34
N ASP A 30 17.43 9.31 -11.56
CA ASP A 30 17.81 8.43 -12.67
C ASP A 30 19.32 8.41 -12.93
N GLY A 31 20.10 8.99 -12.02
CA GLY A 31 21.53 9.07 -12.10
C GLY A 31 22.24 7.83 -11.55
N ARG A 32 23.46 8.05 -11.11
CA ARG A 32 24.31 6.97 -10.61
C ARG A 32 23.71 6.28 -9.39
N PHE A 33 23.74 4.96 -9.39
CA PHE A 33 23.32 4.12 -8.26
C PHE A 33 24.42 3.09 -7.95
N ILE A 34 24.34 2.51 -6.76
CA ILE A 34 25.32 1.51 -6.29
C ILE A 34 24.97 0.13 -6.82
N GLU A 35 23.72 -0.29 -6.64
CA GLU A 35 23.25 -1.60 -7.06
C GLU A 35 21.75 -1.55 -7.37
N ALA A 36 21.32 -2.29 -8.39
CA ALA A 36 19.91 -2.52 -8.69
C ALA A 36 19.47 -3.82 -8.03
N ILE A 37 18.44 -3.76 -7.20
CA ILE A 37 17.96 -4.91 -6.42
C ILE A 37 16.58 -5.40 -6.86
N GLY A 38 15.94 -4.73 -7.79
CA GLY A 38 14.62 -5.13 -8.25
C GLY A 38 14.08 -4.24 -9.34
N LYS A 39 12.84 -4.53 -9.72
CA LYS A 39 12.12 -3.77 -10.75
C LYS A 39 10.63 -3.73 -10.46
N TRP A 40 9.98 -2.68 -10.91
CA TRP A 40 8.54 -2.51 -10.83
C TRP A 40 7.99 -2.03 -12.17
N ASN A 41 7.04 -2.78 -12.71
CA ASN A 41 6.34 -2.40 -13.94
C ASN A 41 4.87 -2.11 -13.61
N PRO A 42 4.49 -0.82 -13.47
CA PRO A 42 3.11 -0.47 -13.14
C PRO A 42 2.13 -0.69 -14.28
N MET A 43 2.61 -0.95 -15.50
CA MET A 43 1.77 -1.23 -16.66
C MET A 43 1.19 -2.64 -16.65
N LEU A 44 1.74 -3.55 -15.88
CA LEU A 44 1.21 -4.90 -15.71
C LEU A 44 0.01 -4.89 -14.75
N GLU A 45 -0.86 -5.89 -14.88
CA GLU A 45 -2.03 -6.04 -14.02
C GLU A 45 -1.63 -6.22 -12.55
N LYS A 46 -2.47 -5.70 -11.66
CA LYS A 46 -2.33 -5.95 -10.22
C LYS A 46 -2.48 -7.45 -9.96
N GLY A 47 -1.54 -8.01 -9.22
CA GLY A 47 -1.51 -9.45 -8.95
C GLY A 47 -0.62 -10.24 -9.88
N SER A 48 -0.09 -9.65 -10.96
CA SER A 48 0.93 -10.29 -11.78
C SER A 48 2.23 -10.45 -11.00
N ALA A 49 2.82 -11.64 -11.04
CA ALA A 49 4.08 -11.92 -10.35
C ALA A 49 5.25 -11.09 -10.89
N ASP A 50 5.19 -10.74 -12.18
CA ASP A 50 6.24 -9.96 -12.86
C ASP A 50 6.11 -8.46 -12.63
N ARG A 51 5.03 -8.00 -12.03
CA ARG A 51 4.79 -6.57 -11.79
C ARG A 51 5.83 -5.98 -10.83
N VAL A 52 6.10 -6.67 -9.75
CA VAL A 52 7.11 -6.30 -8.75
C VAL A 52 8.04 -7.48 -8.53
N VAL A 53 9.29 -7.30 -8.86
CA VAL A 53 10.34 -8.31 -8.62
C VAL A 53 11.41 -7.66 -7.78
N ILE A 54 11.65 -8.18 -6.59
CA ILE A 54 12.68 -7.68 -5.66
C ILE A 54 13.49 -8.84 -5.13
N ASP A 55 14.82 -8.66 -5.12
CA ASP A 55 15.72 -9.60 -4.46
C ASP A 55 15.69 -9.31 -2.95
N GLY A 56 14.98 -10.14 -2.21
CA GLY A 56 14.79 -9.97 -0.77
C GLY A 56 16.09 -10.07 0.01
N ASP A 57 17.00 -10.94 -0.38
CA ASP A 57 18.29 -11.13 0.31
C ASP A 57 19.16 -9.88 0.19
N LYS A 58 19.28 -9.34 -1.01
CA LYS A 58 20.02 -8.09 -1.24
C LYS A 58 19.38 -6.92 -0.51
N ALA A 59 18.06 -6.83 -0.50
CA ALA A 59 17.34 -5.79 0.23
C ALA A 59 17.63 -5.86 1.74
N LYS A 60 17.59 -7.05 2.33
CA LYS A 60 17.93 -7.26 3.74
C LYS A 60 19.36 -6.84 4.06
N ASP A 61 20.31 -7.22 3.21
CA ASP A 61 21.72 -6.86 3.40
C ASP A 61 21.92 -5.36 3.38
N TRP A 62 21.29 -4.66 2.43
CA TRP A 62 21.41 -3.20 2.35
C TRP A 62 20.74 -2.48 3.51
N ILE A 63 19.58 -2.98 3.97
CA ILE A 63 18.92 -2.44 5.17
C ILE A 63 19.80 -2.62 6.40
N ALA A 64 20.44 -3.77 6.55
CA ALA A 64 21.37 -4.04 7.64
C ALA A 64 22.59 -3.11 7.59
N LYS A 65 23.00 -2.69 6.41
CA LYS A 65 24.10 -1.72 6.20
C LYS A 65 23.68 -0.26 6.42
N GLY A 66 22.41 0.01 6.68
CA GLY A 66 21.89 1.34 6.95
C GLY A 66 21.15 2.01 5.81
N ALA A 67 20.89 1.33 4.70
CA ALA A 67 20.08 1.87 3.62
C ALA A 67 18.63 1.99 4.04
N GLN A 68 18.02 3.15 3.81
CA GLN A 68 16.63 3.42 4.17
C GLN A 68 15.73 3.31 2.95
N PRO A 69 14.72 2.41 2.96
CA PRO A 69 13.76 2.32 1.86
C PRO A 69 12.80 3.51 1.86
N THR A 70 12.44 3.98 0.67
CA THR A 70 11.37 4.97 0.51
C THR A 70 10.01 4.32 0.77
N ASP A 71 8.97 5.12 0.96
CA ASP A 71 7.63 4.62 1.29
C ASP A 71 7.11 3.58 0.29
N ARG A 72 7.27 3.83 -0.99
CA ARG A 72 6.81 2.90 -2.03
C ARG A 72 7.61 1.61 -2.04
N VAL A 73 8.92 1.70 -1.90
CA VAL A 73 9.80 0.54 -1.81
C VAL A 73 9.51 -0.26 -0.54
N LEU A 74 9.28 0.43 0.57
CA LEU A 74 8.93 -0.21 1.84
C LEU A 74 7.62 -1.00 1.72
N ARG A 75 6.65 -0.48 0.96
CA ARG A 75 5.40 -1.21 0.67
C ARG A 75 5.68 -2.50 -0.10
N PHE A 76 6.52 -2.46 -1.11
CA PHE A 76 6.90 -3.66 -1.88
C PHE A 76 7.65 -4.68 -1.02
N LEU A 77 8.56 -4.21 -0.16
CA LEU A 77 9.27 -5.08 0.77
C LEU A 77 8.35 -5.71 1.81
N ALA A 78 7.36 -4.99 2.28
CA ALA A 78 6.37 -5.51 3.22
C ALA A 78 5.49 -6.59 2.57
N GLU A 79 5.06 -6.40 1.34
CA GLU A 79 4.31 -7.40 0.57
C GLU A 79 5.14 -8.66 0.30
N ALA A 80 6.44 -8.52 0.09
CA ALA A 80 7.36 -9.65 -0.07
C ALA A 80 7.77 -10.32 1.25
N GLY A 81 7.37 -9.74 2.39
CA GLY A 81 7.72 -10.28 3.71
C GLY A 81 9.14 -9.96 4.19
N VAL A 82 9.85 -9.07 3.51
CA VAL A 82 11.25 -8.72 3.82
C VAL A 82 11.35 -7.70 4.94
N ALA A 83 10.40 -6.78 5.02
CA ALA A 83 10.39 -5.69 6.01
C ALA A 83 9.00 -5.46 6.56
N THR A 84 8.91 -4.84 7.72
CA THR A 84 7.65 -4.48 8.35
C THR A 84 7.34 -3.01 8.08
N ARG A 85 6.12 -2.72 7.66
CA ARG A 85 5.63 -1.38 7.43
C ARG A 85 4.52 -1.06 8.41
N GLU A 86 4.67 0.04 9.12
CA GLU A 86 3.60 0.57 9.94
C GLU A 86 2.56 1.25 9.05
N ALA A 87 1.30 0.93 9.26
CA ALA A 87 0.22 1.61 8.56
C ALA A 87 0.15 3.06 9.01
N ARG A 88 0.07 3.97 8.06
CA ARG A 88 -0.13 5.39 8.37
C ARG A 88 -1.55 5.60 8.86
N VAL A 89 -1.66 6.18 10.02
CA VAL A 89 -2.95 6.55 10.60
C VAL A 89 -3.09 8.07 10.52
N ASN A 90 -4.09 8.54 9.79
CA ASN A 90 -4.43 9.94 9.73
C ASN A 90 -5.87 10.11 10.23
N PRO A 91 -6.08 10.35 11.53
CA PRO A 91 -7.42 10.41 12.10
C PRO A 91 -8.27 11.54 11.52
N LYS A 92 -7.66 12.66 11.13
CA LYS A 92 -8.40 13.77 10.51
C LYS A 92 -8.93 13.43 9.12
N LYS A 93 -8.12 12.79 8.29
CA LYS A 93 -8.53 12.35 6.94
C LYS A 93 -9.41 11.11 6.98
N ALA A 94 -9.23 10.25 7.97
CA ALA A 94 -10.04 9.05 8.15
C ALA A 94 -11.42 9.38 8.73
N GLU A 95 -11.60 10.56 9.31
CA GLU A 95 -12.89 10.98 9.85
C GLU A 95 -13.91 11.17 8.73
N LEU A 96 -15.05 10.50 8.87
CA LEU A 96 -16.13 10.60 7.91
C LEU A 96 -16.82 11.96 8.01
N GLY A 97 -17.20 12.53 6.88
CA GLY A 97 -17.99 13.75 6.83
C GLY A 97 -19.39 13.54 7.42
N ALA A 98 -20.06 14.63 7.77
CA ALA A 98 -21.38 14.60 8.39
C ALA A 98 -22.41 13.79 7.58
N LYS A 99 -22.45 13.97 6.26
CA LYS A 99 -23.35 13.23 5.38
C LYS A 99 -23.07 11.72 5.35
N ALA A 100 -21.80 11.35 5.40
CA ALA A 100 -21.42 9.93 5.45
C ALA A 100 -21.84 9.29 6.77
N LYS A 101 -21.66 9.98 7.88
CA LYS A 101 -22.14 9.55 9.20
C LYS A 101 -23.64 9.39 9.25
N GLU A 102 -24.39 10.34 8.68
CA GLU A 102 -25.85 10.23 8.56
C GLU A 102 -26.31 9.02 7.75
N ARG A 103 -25.67 8.74 6.62
CA ARG A 103 -25.98 7.56 5.79
C ARG A 103 -25.75 6.26 6.54
N ILE A 104 -24.67 6.17 7.29
CA ILE A 104 -24.37 4.99 8.11
C ILE A 104 -25.41 4.84 9.21
N ALA A 105 -25.74 5.92 9.91
CA ALA A 105 -26.76 5.90 10.95
C ALA A 105 -28.15 5.51 10.40
N MET A 106 -28.54 6.03 9.25
CA MET A 106 -29.80 5.65 8.58
C MET A 106 -29.81 4.18 8.15
N ALA A 107 -28.68 3.67 7.62
CA ALA A 107 -28.57 2.28 7.21
C ALA A 107 -28.69 1.34 8.42
N GLU A 108 -28.04 1.65 9.53
CA GLU A 108 -28.15 0.90 10.77
C GLU A 108 -29.57 0.92 11.33
N LYS A 109 -30.22 2.07 11.31
CA LYS A 109 -31.62 2.22 11.73
C LYS A 109 -32.56 1.39 10.89
N LYS A 110 -32.42 1.38 9.56
CA LYS A 110 -33.21 0.53 8.65
C LYS A 110 -33.03 -0.95 8.96
N ILE A 111 -31.80 -1.39 9.21
CA ILE A 111 -31.51 -2.78 9.55
C ILE A 111 -32.18 -3.15 10.89
N ALA A 112 -32.08 -2.28 11.89
CA ALA A 112 -32.70 -2.48 13.19
C ALA A 112 -34.23 -2.52 13.09
N ASP A 113 -34.86 -1.62 12.34
CA ASP A 113 -36.30 -1.58 12.10
C ASP A 113 -36.79 -2.83 11.35
N ALA A 114 -36.06 -3.28 10.34
CA ALA A 114 -36.37 -4.50 9.60
C ALA A 114 -36.28 -5.74 10.50
N ALA A 115 -35.27 -5.81 11.33
CA ALA A 115 -35.13 -6.91 12.29
C ALA A 115 -36.26 -6.91 13.32
N ALA A 116 -36.66 -5.74 13.82
CA ALA A 116 -37.77 -5.60 14.74
C ALA A 116 -39.13 -6.04 14.11
N LYS A 117 -39.35 -5.68 12.84
CA LYS A 117 -40.56 -6.14 12.09
C LYS A 117 -40.59 -7.66 11.92
N VAL A 118 -39.46 -8.26 11.57
CA VAL A 118 -39.34 -9.71 11.42
C VAL A 118 -39.66 -10.44 12.73
N GLU A 119 -39.14 -9.95 13.84
CA GLU A 119 -39.41 -10.49 15.16
C GLU A 119 -40.90 -10.34 15.54
N ALA A 120 -41.47 -9.17 15.28
CA ALA A 120 -42.89 -8.92 15.54
C ALA A 120 -43.81 -9.84 14.70
N GLU A 121 -43.48 -10.07 13.45
CA GLU A 121 -44.23 -11.02 12.58
C GLU A 121 -44.09 -12.46 13.08
N LYS A 122 -42.92 -12.88 13.51
CA LYS A 122 -42.71 -14.22 14.10
C LYS A 122 -43.49 -14.38 15.40
N ALA A 123 -43.50 -13.37 16.26
CA ALA A 123 -44.28 -13.40 17.49
C ALA A 123 -45.77 -13.46 17.21
N ALA A 124 -46.27 -12.73 16.21
CA ALA A 124 -47.68 -12.77 15.78
C ALA A 124 -48.10 -14.12 15.21
N LYS A 125 -47.20 -14.83 14.52
CA LYS A 125 -47.49 -16.17 13.96
C LYS A 125 -47.50 -17.27 15.02
N ILE A 126 -46.78 -17.08 16.13
CA ILE A 126 -46.72 -18.03 17.22
C ILE A 126 -47.95 -17.91 18.14
N ALA A 127 -48.53 -16.74 18.22
CA ALA A 127 -49.78 -16.50 18.97
C ALA A 127 -51.04 -16.91 18.13
#